data_3a97684094643f19ba16acd736fe1d7d
#
_entry.id   3a97684094643f19ba16acd736fe1d7d
#
_cell.length_a   1.000
_cell.length_b   1.000
_cell.length_c   1.000
_cell.angle_alpha   90.00
_cell.angle_beta   90.00
_cell.angle_gamma   90.00
#
_symmetry.space_group_name_H-M   'P 1'
#
loop_
_entity.id
_entity.type
_entity.pdbx_description
1 polymer ?
#
loop_
_entity_poly.entity_id
_entity_poly.type
_entity_poly.pdbx_seq_one_letter_code
_entity_poly.pdbx_strand_id
1 'polypeptide(L)'
;QEITEFLKGTVAEGAPIIPVSAHHDVNLDILIDAIEKTIPTPDRDQKESPLMHVARSFDINRPGTRPTKLKGGVIGGSIVRGEFKVGDNIEIGPGRKIVQGSKTRWEPINATVTSMQGGGLSLEKMHAGGLCGLATQLDPSITTSDNLSGQVVSLAGSLPETRDSIEISVHLMESMVSTDGSNPEKIHPLRNNEMLMINVATATSVG
;
A
#
# COMPACT_ATOMS: atom_id res chain seq x y z
N GLN A 1 20.93 26.11 -12.37
CA GLN A 1 22.10 25.41 -12.98
C GLN A 1 22.51 24.19 -12.18
N GLU A 2 22.74 24.28 -10.86
CA GLU A 2 23.15 23.16 -9.99
C GLU A 2 22.14 22.00 -10.03
N ILE A 3 20.84 22.28 -9.88
CA ILE A 3 19.79 21.26 -9.94
C ILE A 3 19.77 20.58 -11.32
N THR A 4 19.89 21.35 -12.39
CA THR A 4 19.92 20.80 -13.75
C THR A 4 21.13 19.90 -13.98
N GLU A 5 22.28 20.26 -13.44
CA GLU A 5 23.48 19.44 -13.50
C GLU A 5 23.34 18.15 -12.69
N PHE A 6 22.77 18.25 -11.48
CA PHE A 6 22.52 17.10 -10.61
C PHE A 6 21.55 16.07 -11.23
N LEU A 7 20.58 16.54 -12.02
CA LEU A 7 19.58 15.67 -12.63
C LEU A 7 20.06 14.95 -13.90
N LYS A 8 21.22 15.30 -14.47
CA LYS A 8 21.76 14.63 -15.65
C LYS A 8 21.98 13.14 -15.43
N GLY A 9 21.55 12.32 -16.39
CA GLY A 9 21.67 10.87 -16.31
C GLY A 9 20.70 10.20 -15.29
N THR A 10 19.77 10.96 -14.71
CA THR A 10 18.71 10.41 -13.85
C THR A 10 17.37 10.37 -14.58
N VAL A 11 16.37 9.66 -14.00
CA VAL A 11 15.00 9.62 -14.51
C VAL A 11 14.32 10.99 -14.53
N ALA A 12 14.85 11.97 -13.83
CA ALA A 12 14.33 13.33 -13.76
C ALA A 12 15.05 14.31 -14.72
N GLU A 13 15.95 13.82 -15.58
CA GLU A 13 16.59 14.67 -16.59
C GLU A 13 15.56 15.28 -17.53
N GLY A 14 15.60 16.59 -17.70
CA GLY A 14 14.63 17.33 -18.51
C GLY A 14 13.27 17.60 -17.84
N ALA A 15 13.06 17.16 -16.61
CA ALA A 15 11.85 17.47 -15.85
C ALA A 15 11.75 18.98 -15.55
N PRO A 16 10.53 19.55 -15.46
CA PRO A 16 10.34 20.96 -15.15
C PRO A 16 10.80 21.25 -13.71
N ILE A 17 11.59 22.32 -13.56
CA ILE A 17 12.07 22.80 -12.27
C ILE A 17 11.27 24.05 -11.90
N ILE A 18 10.45 23.98 -10.86
CA ILE A 18 9.56 25.06 -10.45
C ILE A 18 10.04 25.60 -9.10
N PRO A 19 10.56 26.82 -9.04
CA PRO A 19 10.89 27.47 -7.79
C PRO A 19 9.61 27.86 -7.06
N VAL A 20 9.44 27.42 -5.80
CA VAL A 20 8.27 27.69 -4.99
C VAL A 20 8.65 28.21 -3.62
N SER A 21 7.74 28.98 -3.03
CA SER A 21 7.80 29.36 -1.62
C SER A 21 6.42 29.14 -0.99
N ALA A 22 6.27 28.06 -0.24
CA ALA A 22 5.02 27.76 0.47
C ALA A 22 4.64 28.83 1.51
N HIS A 23 5.65 29.44 2.15
CA HIS A 23 5.43 30.48 3.15
C HIS A 23 4.88 31.80 2.56
N HIS A 24 5.24 32.08 1.30
CA HIS A 24 4.85 33.32 0.61
C HIS A 24 3.86 33.09 -0.53
N ASP A 25 3.29 31.89 -0.65
CA ASP A 25 2.36 31.49 -1.71
C ASP A 25 2.88 31.74 -3.15
N VAL A 26 4.21 31.68 -3.34
CA VAL A 26 4.82 31.96 -4.65
C VAL A 26 4.83 30.70 -5.50
N ASN A 27 4.28 30.78 -6.71
CA ASN A 27 4.23 29.74 -7.74
C ASN A 27 3.55 28.41 -7.31
N LEU A 28 2.67 28.41 -6.32
CA LEU A 28 1.93 27.22 -5.91
C LEU A 28 0.92 26.79 -6.98
N ASP A 29 0.29 27.74 -7.65
CA ASP A 29 -0.59 27.53 -8.79
C ASP A 29 0.14 26.87 -9.97
N ILE A 30 1.36 27.33 -10.29
CA ILE A 30 2.21 26.74 -11.33
C ILE A 30 2.61 25.30 -10.96
N LEU A 31 2.91 25.05 -9.69
CA LEU A 31 3.24 23.71 -9.20
C LEU A 31 2.05 22.76 -9.36
N ILE A 32 0.85 23.18 -8.94
CA ILE A 32 -0.38 22.39 -9.05
C ILE A 32 -0.68 22.06 -10.52
N ASP A 33 -0.61 23.05 -11.39
CA ASP A 33 -0.83 22.89 -12.84
C ASP A 33 0.18 21.90 -13.46
N ALA A 34 1.45 22.00 -13.05
CA ALA A 34 2.48 21.07 -13.50
C ALA A 34 2.24 19.63 -13.00
N ILE A 35 1.80 19.45 -11.76
CA ILE A 35 1.44 18.13 -11.19
C ILE A 35 0.29 17.52 -11.99
N GLU A 36 -0.79 18.27 -12.21
CA GLU A 36 -1.97 17.78 -12.95
C GLU A 36 -1.63 17.40 -14.39
N LYS A 37 -0.76 18.17 -15.05
CA LYS A 37 -0.33 17.90 -16.43
C LYS A 37 0.63 16.72 -16.55
N THR A 38 1.49 16.53 -15.56
CA THR A 38 2.57 15.55 -15.64
C THR A 38 2.18 14.20 -15.01
N ILE A 39 1.29 14.23 -14.01
CA ILE A 39 0.85 13.03 -13.28
C ILE A 39 -0.65 12.81 -13.53
N PRO A 40 -1.03 12.20 -14.67
CA PRO A 40 -2.43 11.96 -14.98
C PRO A 40 -3.05 11.00 -13.97
N THR A 41 -4.32 11.23 -13.63
CA THR A 41 -5.09 10.28 -12.82
C THR A 41 -5.16 8.94 -13.54
N PRO A 42 -4.72 7.83 -12.91
CA PRO A 42 -4.79 6.51 -13.53
C PRO A 42 -6.23 6.11 -13.81
N ASP A 43 -6.47 5.54 -15.00
CA ASP A 43 -7.73 4.85 -15.28
C ASP A 43 -7.75 3.52 -14.50
N ARG A 44 -8.76 3.38 -13.64
CA ARG A 44 -8.88 2.21 -12.75
C ARG A 44 -10.19 1.50 -13.01
N ASP A 45 -10.13 0.18 -13.22
CA ASP A 45 -11.33 -0.61 -13.44
C ASP A 45 -12.15 -0.71 -12.14
N GLN A 46 -13.33 -0.07 -12.17
CA GLN A 46 -14.30 -0.08 -11.06
C GLN A 46 -15.23 -1.31 -11.10
N LYS A 47 -15.23 -2.07 -12.19
CA LYS A 47 -16.13 -3.22 -12.38
C LYS A 47 -15.51 -4.54 -11.96
N GLU A 48 -14.18 -4.59 -11.86
CA GLU A 48 -13.49 -5.76 -11.36
C GLU A 48 -13.80 -6.01 -9.88
N SER A 49 -13.57 -7.26 -9.46
CA SER A 49 -13.64 -7.61 -8.03
C SER A 49 -12.68 -6.73 -7.23
N PRO A 50 -13.15 -6.07 -6.15
CA PRO A 50 -12.34 -5.10 -5.44
C PRO A 50 -11.12 -5.74 -4.82
N LEU A 51 -10.01 -4.99 -4.85
CA LEU A 51 -8.77 -5.35 -4.20
C LEU A 51 -8.21 -4.14 -3.46
N MET A 52 -7.86 -4.32 -2.19
CA MET A 52 -7.24 -3.32 -1.35
C MET A 52 -5.92 -3.84 -0.80
N HIS A 53 -4.88 -3.02 -0.82
CA HIS A 53 -3.63 -3.28 -0.13
C HIS A 53 -3.66 -2.68 1.27
N VAL A 54 -3.40 -3.50 2.28
CA VAL A 54 -3.39 -3.08 3.68
C VAL A 54 -2.06 -2.43 4.02
N ALA A 55 -2.08 -1.15 4.32
CA ALA A 55 -0.91 -0.40 4.79
C ALA A 55 -0.83 -0.38 6.32
N ARG A 56 -1.98 -0.31 6.99
CA ARG A 56 -2.11 -0.20 8.44
C ARG A 56 -3.25 -1.06 8.95
N SER A 57 -3.13 -1.53 10.19
CA SER A 57 -4.27 -2.07 10.94
C SER A 57 -4.16 -1.69 12.41
N PHE A 58 -5.28 -1.36 13.04
CA PHE A 58 -5.27 -0.85 14.40
C PHE A 58 -6.57 -1.08 15.15
N ASP A 59 -6.45 -1.05 16.46
CA ASP A 59 -7.56 -0.99 17.40
C ASP A 59 -7.91 0.47 17.71
N ILE A 60 -9.19 0.82 17.58
CA ILE A 60 -9.70 2.17 17.86
C ILE A 60 -10.33 2.29 19.25
N ASN A 61 -10.30 1.23 20.05
CA ASN A 61 -10.87 1.23 21.39
C ASN A 61 -9.91 1.91 22.38
N ARG A 62 -10.47 2.67 23.31
CA ARG A 62 -9.70 3.26 24.39
C ARG A 62 -9.34 2.20 25.43
N PRO A 63 -8.18 2.26 26.06
CA PRO A 63 -7.84 1.38 27.19
C PRO A 63 -8.95 1.41 28.25
N GLY A 64 -9.34 0.24 28.75
CA GLY A 64 -10.41 0.10 29.74
C GLY A 64 -11.84 0.10 29.17
N THR A 65 -12.00 0.09 27.84
CA THR A 65 -13.32 -0.09 27.20
C THR A 65 -13.91 -1.44 27.61
N ARG A 66 -15.16 -1.45 28.09
CA ARG A 66 -15.86 -2.68 28.47
C ARG A 66 -16.03 -3.60 27.26
N PRO A 67 -15.91 -4.94 27.40
CA PRO A 67 -16.03 -5.90 26.29
C PRO A 67 -17.29 -5.71 25.43
N THR A 68 -18.42 -5.39 26.07
CA THR A 68 -19.70 -5.18 25.38
C THR A 68 -19.79 -3.88 24.57
N LYS A 69 -18.79 -3.00 24.68
CA LYS A 69 -18.70 -1.72 23.96
C LYS A 69 -17.52 -1.66 23.00
N LEU A 70 -16.78 -2.76 22.87
CA LEU A 70 -15.67 -2.81 21.93
C LEU A 70 -16.18 -2.65 20.50
N LYS A 71 -15.51 -1.81 19.77
CA LYS A 71 -15.62 -1.70 18.32
C LYS A 71 -14.64 -2.68 17.69
N GLY A 72 -15.01 -3.26 16.57
CA GLY A 72 -14.13 -4.15 15.85
C GLY A 72 -12.89 -3.44 15.29
N GLY A 73 -11.92 -4.23 14.86
CA GLY A 73 -10.66 -3.73 14.33
C GLY A 73 -10.82 -2.97 13.01
N VAL A 74 -9.89 -2.07 12.75
CA VAL A 74 -9.86 -1.22 11.55
C VAL A 74 -8.67 -1.59 10.67
N ILE A 75 -8.91 -1.62 9.37
CA ILE A 75 -7.92 -1.86 8.31
C ILE A 75 -7.82 -0.60 7.48
N GLY A 76 -6.61 -0.06 7.34
CA GLY A 76 -6.32 1.12 6.53
C GLY A 76 -5.44 0.78 5.34
N GLY A 77 -5.72 1.39 4.19
CA GLY A 77 -4.92 1.15 3.01
C GLY A 77 -5.45 1.82 1.75
N SER A 78 -5.13 1.25 0.59
CA SER A 78 -5.51 1.80 -0.71
C SER A 78 -6.27 0.77 -1.54
N ILE A 79 -7.45 1.15 -2.04
CA ILE A 79 -8.20 0.34 -3.00
C ILE A 79 -7.54 0.52 -4.36
N VAL A 80 -7.09 -0.58 -4.97
CA VAL A 80 -6.36 -0.57 -6.25
C VAL A 80 -7.30 -0.75 -7.44
N ARG A 81 -8.40 -1.50 -7.25
CA ARG A 81 -9.44 -1.73 -8.26
C ARG A 81 -10.76 -2.06 -7.58
N GLY A 82 -11.84 -1.99 -8.35
CA GLY A 82 -13.20 -2.30 -7.89
C GLY A 82 -13.76 -1.33 -6.87
N GLU A 83 -14.85 -1.72 -6.23
CA GLU A 83 -15.60 -0.93 -5.25
C GLU A 83 -15.97 -1.79 -4.04
N PHE A 84 -15.76 -1.27 -2.82
CA PHE A 84 -16.29 -1.83 -1.56
C PHE A 84 -17.49 -1.02 -1.08
N LYS A 85 -18.38 -1.72 -0.34
CA LYS A 85 -19.58 -1.13 0.30
C LYS A 85 -19.67 -1.53 1.76
N VAL A 86 -20.32 -0.70 2.55
CA VAL A 86 -20.70 -1.07 3.90
C VAL A 86 -21.62 -2.31 3.85
N GLY A 87 -21.34 -3.29 4.68
CA GLY A 87 -22.04 -4.58 4.70
C GLY A 87 -21.40 -5.68 3.86
N ASP A 88 -20.37 -5.38 3.06
CA ASP A 88 -19.66 -6.39 2.28
C ASP A 88 -18.98 -7.42 3.17
N ASN A 89 -19.08 -8.68 2.79
CA ASN A 89 -18.26 -9.75 3.35
C ASN A 89 -16.93 -9.80 2.61
N ILE A 90 -15.86 -9.63 3.35
CA ILE A 90 -14.50 -9.55 2.85
C ILE A 90 -13.64 -10.68 3.39
N GLU A 91 -12.61 -11.02 2.62
CA GLU A 91 -11.52 -11.88 3.01
C GLU A 91 -10.20 -11.11 3.00
N ILE A 92 -9.36 -11.36 4.01
CA ILE A 92 -8.04 -10.78 4.17
C ILE A 92 -7.03 -11.91 3.96
N GLY A 93 -6.17 -11.77 2.98
CA GLY A 93 -5.18 -12.76 2.60
C GLY A 93 -3.75 -12.26 2.61
N PRO A 94 -2.80 -13.17 2.85
CA PRO A 94 -2.94 -14.61 3.02
C PRO A 94 -3.61 -15.01 4.34
N GLY A 95 -3.86 -14.06 5.26
CA GLY A 95 -4.53 -14.27 6.53
C GLY A 95 -3.57 -14.66 7.65
N ARG A 96 -3.98 -15.61 8.48
CA ARG A 96 -3.18 -16.08 9.62
C ARG A 96 -2.39 -17.34 9.27
N LYS A 97 -1.17 -17.38 9.76
CA LYS A 97 -0.29 -18.53 9.63
C LYS A 97 -0.70 -19.61 10.64
N ILE A 98 -1.01 -20.80 10.16
CA ILE A 98 -1.30 -21.98 10.99
C ILE A 98 -0.16 -22.98 10.82
N VAL A 99 0.47 -23.35 11.93
CA VAL A 99 1.54 -24.34 11.98
C VAL A 99 1.00 -25.62 12.61
N GLN A 100 0.98 -26.70 11.83
CA GLN A 100 0.60 -28.05 12.29
C GLN A 100 1.76 -29.01 12.07
N GLY A 101 2.54 -29.27 13.12
CA GLY A 101 3.78 -30.06 13.02
C GLY A 101 4.80 -29.34 12.12
N SER A 102 5.27 -30.01 11.07
CA SER A 102 6.19 -29.45 10.07
C SER A 102 5.51 -28.68 8.94
N LYS A 103 4.17 -28.71 8.88
CA LYS A 103 3.42 -28.04 7.81
C LYS A 103 2.94 -26.66 8.23
N THR A 104 3.20 -25.69 7.37
CA THR A 104 2.66 -24.33 7.49
C THR A 104 1.59 -24.14 6.43
N ARG A 105 0.44 -23.60 6.82
CA ARG A 105 -0.59 -23.14 5.90
C ARG A 105 -1.06 -21.75 6.28
N TRP A 106 -1.57 -21.03 5.32
CA TRP A 106 -2.22 -19.75 5.53
C TRP A 106 -3.73 -19.92 5.44
N GLU A 107 -4.45 -19.23 6.28
CA GLU A 107 -5.90 -19.26 6.31
C GLU A 107 -6.43 -17.83 6.24
N PRO A 108 -7.20 -17.47 5.19
CA PRO A 108 -7.79 -16.16 5.06
C PRO A 108 -8.65 -15.79 6.27
N ILE A 109 -8.66 -14.51 6.61
CA ILE A 109 -9.48 -13.99 7.71
C ILE A 109 -10.74 -13.39 7.10
N ASN A 110 -11.91 -13.92 7.50
CA ASN A 110 -13.20 -13.41 7.08
C ASN A 110 -13.66 -12.27 7.99
N ALA A 111 -14.24 -11.24 7.41
CA ALA A 111 -14.78 -10.10 8.12
C ALA A 111 -15.96 -9.49 7.36
N THR A 112 -16.74 -8.64 8.05
CA THR A 112 -17.77 -7.80 7.42
C THR A 112 -17.40 -6.34 7.62
N VAL A 113 -17.54 -5.54 6.57
CA VAL A 113 -17.31 -4.08 6.62
C VAL A 113 -18.47 -3.42 7.34
N THR A 114 -18.18 -2.76 8.47
CA THR A 114 -19.21 -2.09 9.30
C THR A 114 -19.33 -0.60 9.01
N SER A 115 -18.24 0.05 8.64
CA SER A 115 -18.21 1.43 8.17
C SER A 115 -16.95 1.71 7.36
N MET A 116 -16.97 2.77 6.58
CA MET A 116 -15.83 3.17 5.76
C MET A 116 -15.56 4.66 5.91
N GLN A 117 -14.27 5.02 5.87
CA GLN A 117 -13.82 6.41 5.93
C GLN A 117 -12.75 6.68 4.87
N GLY A 118 -12.85 7.84 4.21
CA GLY A 118 -11.87 8.33 3.26
C GLY A 118 -11.93 9.84 3.17
N GLY A 119 -10.76 10.51 3.10
CA GLY A 119 -10.68 11.96 3.03
C GLY A 119 -11.34 12.69 4.20
N GLY A 120 -11.43 12.07 5.39
CA GLY A 120 -12.10 12.61 6.56
C GLY A 120 -13.62 12.46 6.57
N LEU A 121 -14.21 11.78 5.58
CA LEU A 121 -15.65 11.57 5.45
C LEU A 121 -16.01 10.12 5.70
N SER A 122 -17.22 9.88 6.26
CA SER A 122 -17.83 8.55 6.30
C SER A 122 -18.58 8.31 4.98
N LEU A 123 -18.35 7.15 4.36
CA LEU A 123 -18.85 6.83 3.04
C LEU A 123 -19.53 5.45 3.06
N GLU A 124 -20.61 5.31 2.31
CA GLU A 124 -21.33 4.04 2.16
C GLU A 124 -20.66 3.12 1.13
N LYS A 125 -19.91 3.70 0.20
CA LYS A 125 -19.15 2.99 -0.82
C LYS A 125 -17.88 3.72 -1.18
N MET A 126 -16.85 2.97 -1.54
CA MET A 126 -15.56 3.51 -1.97
C MET A 126 -14.99 2.70 -3.13
N HIS A 127 -14.54 3.38 -4.15
CA HIS A 127 -13.88 2.79 -5.31
C HIS A 127 -12.37 3.06 -5.30
N ALA A 128 -11.68 2.47 -6.27
CA ALA A 128 -10.23 2.61 -6.41
C ALA A 128 -9.77 4.07 -6.45
N GLY A 129 -8.74 4.38 -5.66
CA GLY A 129 -8.12 5.69 -5.50
C GLY A 129 -8.10 6.17 -4.04
N GLY A 130 -7.01 6.82 -3.66
CA GLY A 130 -6.83 7.39 -2.34
C GLY A 130 -6.65 6.38 -1.20
N LEU A 131 -6.54 6.93 0.01
CA LEU A 131 -6.45 6.15 1.25
C LEU A 131 -7.83 5.99 1.87
N CYS A 132 -8.09 4.80 2.37
CA CYS A 132 -9.35 4.45 3.03
C CYS A 132 -9.13 3.67 4.32
N GLY A 133 -10.09 3.77 5.21
CA GLY A 133 -10.21 2.93 6.41
C GLY A 133 -11.49 2.13 6.36
N LEU A 134 -11.38 0.82 6.53
CA LEU A 134 -12.49 -0.12 6.66
C LEU A 134 -12.58 -0.55 8.12
N ALA A 135 -13.63 -0.17 8.80
CA ALA A 135 -13.96 -0.76 10.10
C ALA A 135 -14.65 -2.10 9.87
N THR A 136 -14.32 -3.07 10.71
CA THR A 136 -14.80 -4.45 10.57
C THR A 136 -15.40 -4.96 11.86
N GLN A 137 -15.90 -6.20 11.85
CA GLN A 137 -16.33 -6.94 13.05
C GLN A 137 -15.21 -7.79 13.66
N LEU A 138 -13.98 -7.68 13.15
CA LEU A 138 -12.85 -8.44 13.68
C LEU A 138 -12.57 -8.11 15.14
N ASP A 139 -12.13 -9.11 15.89
CA ASP A 139 -11.58 -8.87 17.22
C ASP A 139 -10.42 -7.86 17.11
N PRO A 140 -10.43 -6.78 17.90
CA PRO A 140 -9.37 -5.76 17.84
C PRO A 140 -7.96 -6.29 18.01
N SER A 141 -7.78 -7.42 18.71
CA SER A 141 -6.47 -8.06 18.89
C SER A 141 -5.85 -8.53 17.57
N ILE A 142 -6.67 -8.80 16.54
CA ILE A 142 -6.20 -9.22 15.23
C ILE A 142 -5.59 -8.05 14.47
N THR A 143 -6.13 -6.84 14.67
CA THR A 143 -5.73 -5.63 13.92
C THR A 143 -4.75 -4.73 14.67
N THR A 144 -4.48 -5.01 15.95
CA THR A 144 -3.57 -4.19 16.75
C THR A 144 -2.13 -4.22 16.21
N SER A 145 -1.38 -3.14 16.40
CA SER A 145 0.05 -3.05 16.07
C SER A 145 0.40 -3.38 14.62
N ASP A 146 -0.47 -3.01 13.69
CA ASP A 146 -0.28 -3.24 12.26
C ASP A 146 -0.15 -4.73 11.84
N ASN A 147 -0.69 -5.66 12.62
CA ASN A 147 -0.59 -7.10 12.37
C ASN A 147 -1.08 -7.56 10.98
N LEU A 148 -1.95 -6.76 10.32
CA LEU A 148 -2.45 -7.06 8.98
C LEU A 148 -1.76 -6.24 7.89
N SER A 149 -0.75 -5.43 8.22
CA SER A 149 0.01 -4.69 7.21
C SER A 149 0.66 -5.63 6.21
N GLY A 150 0.65 -5.23 4.93
CA GLY A 150 1.18 -6.04 3.83
C GLY A 150 0.22 -7.11 3.30
N GLN A 151 -0.94 -7.30 3.93
CA GLN A 151 -1.96 -8.20 3.42
C GLN A 151 -2.84 -7.53 2.36
N VAL A 152 -3.67 -8.32 1.70
CA VAL A 152 -4.64 -7.86 0.70
C VAL A 152 -6.06 -8.17 1.16
N VAL A 153 -7.01 -7.33 0.75
CA VAL A 153 -8.44 -7.51 1.05
C VAL A 153 -9.22 -7.58 -0.26
N SER A 154 -10.13 -8.52 -0.35
CA SER A 154 -11.08 -8.66 -1.45
C SER A 154 -12.46 -9.06 -0.92
N LEU A 155 -13.47 -9.13 -1.78
CA LEU A 155 -14.73 -9.78 -1.42
C LEU A 155 -14.50 -11.26 -1.13
N ALA A 156 -15.35 -11.83 -0.28
CA ALA A 156 -15.30 -13.25 0.06
C ALA A 156 -15.33 -14.13 -1.20
N GLY A 157 -14.38 -15.05 -1.32
CA GLY A 157 -14.20 -15.92 -2.49
C GLY A 157 -13.52 -15.27 -3.69
N SER A 158 -13.02 -14.03 -3.57
CA SER A 158 -12.37 -13.31 -4.67
C SER A 158 -10.90 -12.94 -4.39
N LEU A 159 -10.31 -13.48 -3.32
CA LEU A 159 -8.89 -13.29 -3.04
C LEU A 159 -8.03 -13.86 -4.18
N PRO A 160 -6.93 -13.21 -4.53
CA PRO A 160 -5.91 -13.80 -5.38
C PRO A 160 -5.38 -15.11 -4.78
N GLU A 161 -5.08 -16.07 -5.65
CA GLU A 161 -4.52 -17.35 -5.25
C GLU A 161 -3.13 -17.16 -4.61
N THR A 162 -2.91 -17.81 -3.46
CA THR A 162 -1.58 -17.86 -2.83
C THR A 162 -0.71 -18.87 -3.58
N ARG A 163 0.51 -18.49 -3.96
CA ARG A 163 1.46 -19.31 -4.71
C ARG A 163 2.75 -19.49 -3.93
N ASP A 164 3.36 -20.66 -4.08
CA ASP A 164 4.63 -21.01 -3.43
C ASP A 164 5.84 -20.57 -4.26
N SER A 165 5.65 -20.27 -5.54
CA SER A 165 6.70 -19.82 -6.45
C SER A 165 6.15 -18.83 -7.47
N ILE A 166 6.99 -17.89 -7.89
CA ILE A 166 6.70 -16.92 -8.94
C ILE A 166 7.89 -16.82 -9.89
N GLU A 167 7.61 -16.54 -11.14
CA GLU A 167 8.60 -16.15 -12.13
C GLU A 167 8.49 -14.66 -12.38
N ILE A 168 9.60 -13.93 -12.25
CA ILE A 168 9.64 -12.48 -12.41
C ILE A 168 10.72 -12.09 -13.43
N SER A 169 10.45 -11.03 -14.19
CA SER A 169 11.45 -10.35 -14.99
C SER A 169 12.06 -9.22 -14.17
N VAL A 170 13.37 -9.21 -14.04
CA VAL A 170 14.08 -8.22 -13.21
C VAL A 170 14.81 -7.24 -14.09
N HIS A 171 14.57 -5.94 -13.87
CA HIS A 171 15.32 -4.86 -14.49
C HIS A 171 16.19 -4.18 -13.45
N LEU A 172 17.48 -4.39 -13.52
CA LEU A 172 18.44 -3.75 -12.62
C LEU A 172 18.76 -2.34 -13.10
N MET A 173 18.87 -1.39 -12.17
CA MET A 173 19.46 -0.10 -12.46
C MET A 173 20.96 -0.27 -12.77
N GLU A 174 21.52 0.57 -13.61
CA GLU A 174 22.95 0.49 -13.97
C GLU A 174 23.86 0.91 -12.82
N SER A 175 23.42 1.87 -12.02
CA SER A 175 24.17 2.42 -10.89
C SER A 175 23.26 3.00 -9.81
N MET A 176 23.76 3.09 -8.60
CA MET A 176 23.14 3.85 -7.50
C MET A 176 23.65 5.29 -7.50
N VAL A 177 22.72 6.26 -7.32
CA VAL A 177 23.09 7.65 -7.11
C VAL A 177 23.70 7.80 -5.71
N SER A 178 24.96 8.25 -5.65
CA SER A 178 25.62 8.54 -4.37
C SER A 178 25.24 9.94 -3.87
N THR A 179 24.84 10.04 -2.61
CA THR A 179 24.49 11.32 -1.99
C THR A 179 25.71 12.07 -1.43
N ASP A 180 26.87 11.43 -1.39
CA ASP A 180 28.13 11.99 -0.83
C ASP A 180 29.09 12.54 -1.91
N GLY A 181 28.66 12.58 -3.18
CA GLY A 181 29.45 13.03 -4.30
C GLY A 181 30.53 12.05 -4.79
N SER A 182 30.49 10.81 -4.29
CA SER A 182 31.32 9.72 -4.82
C SER A 182 30.83 9.28 -6.20
N ASN A 183 31.69 8.61 -6.97
CA ASN A 183 31.28 8.05 -8.26
C ASN A 183 30.14 7.04 -8.07
N PRO A 184 29.14 7.03 -8.99
CA PRO A 184 28.05 6.07 -8.93
C PRO A 184 28.56 4.64 -8.82
N GLU A 185 28.15 3.91 -7.79
CA GLU A 185 28.51 2.51 -7.63
C GLU A 185 27.69 1.65 -8.61
N LYS A 186 28.38 0.80 -9.40
CA LYS A 186 27.71 -0.10 -10.33
C LYS A 186 26.99 -1.20 -9.55
N ILE A 187 25.74 -1.44 -9.92
CA ILE A 187 24.95 -2.52 -9.35
C ILE A 187 25.42 -3.85 -9.94
N HIS A 188 25.72 -4.82 -9.07
CA HIS A 188 26.10 -6.15 -9.49
C HIS A 188 24.86 -6.96 -9.92
N PRO A 189 24.99 -7.88 -10.91
CA PRO A 189 23.94 -8.81 -11.24
C PRO A 189 23.54 -9.67 -10.05
N LEU A 190 22.26 -10.02 -9.95
CA LEU A 190 21.74 -10.90 -8.91
C LEU A 190 22.42 -12.27 -8.98
N ARG A 191 22.64 -12.87 -7.83
CA ARG A 191 23.25 -14.20 -7.68
C ARG A 191 22.22 -15.20 -7.17
N ASN A 192 22.42 -16.47 -7.50
CA ASN A 192 21.59 -17.53 -6.95
C ASN A 192 21.73 -17.59 -5.42
N ASN A 193 20.59 -17.73 -4.73
CA ASN A 193 20.50 -17.76 -3.27
C ASN A 193 20.96 -16.45 -2.58
N GLU A 194 20.93 -15.34 -3.28
CA GLU A 194 21.18 -14.03 -2.69
C GLU A 194 19.96 -13.59 -1.87
N MET A 195 20.21 -13.16 -0.63
CA MET A 195 19.15 -12.61 0.23
C MET A 195 18.80 -11.20 -0.21
N LEU A 196 17.56 -10.99 -0.58
CA LEU A 196 17.07 -9.70 -1.04
C LEU A 196 15.98 -9.16 -0.10
N MET A 197 15.98 -7.86 0.09
CA MET A 197 14.82 -7.17 0.64
C MET A 197 13.84 -6.87 -0.50
N ILE A 198 12.65 -7.45 -0.42
CA ILE A 198 11.62 -7.34 -1.45
C ILE A 198 10.46 -6.52 -0.91
N ASN A 199 10.13 -5.44 -1.61
CA ASN A 199 8.96 -4.62 -1.32
C ASN A 199 7.90 -4.86 -2.39
N VAL A 200 6.73 -5.33 -1.98
CA VAL A 200 5.59 -5.54 -2.88
C VAL A 200 4.39 -4.80 -2.30
N ALA A 201 3.94 -3.76 -2.99
CA ALA A 201 2.88 -2.87 -2.51
C ALA A 201 3.19 -2.36 -1.08
N THR A 202 2.42 -2.80 -0.09
CA THR A 202 2.60 -2.42 1.32
C THR A 202 3.37 -3.44 2.16
N ALA A 203 3.75 -4.58 1.54
CA ALA A 203 4.50 -5.63 2.21
C ALA A 203 6.00 -5.47 1.99
N THR A 204 6.79 -5.72 3.04
CA THR A 204 8.26 -5.83 2.97
C THR A 204 8.65 -7.20 3.51
N SER A 205 9.47 -7.92 2.77
CA SER A 205 9.98 -9.22 3.16
C SER A 205 11.45 -9.37 2.79
N VAL A 206 12.11 -10.32 3.43
CA VAL A 206 13.49 -10.72 3.11
C VAL A 206 13.45 -12.19 2.68
N GLY A 207 14.02 -12.48 1.54
CA GLY A 207 14.05 -13.84 0.96
C GLY A 207 15.18 -14.01 -0.02
#